data_ab9234f4e2a8372b1ad4cee3f1aa6ead
#
_entry.id   ab9234f4e2a8372b1ad4cee3f1aa6ead
#
_cell.length_a   1.000
_cell.length_b   1.000
_cell.length_c   1.000
_cell.angle_alpha   90.00
_cell.angle_beta   90.00
_cell.angle_gamma   90.00
#
_symmetry.space_group_name_H-M   'P 1'
#
loop_
_entity.id
_entity.type
_entity.pdbx_description
1 polymer ?
#
loop_
_entity_poly.entity_id
_entity_poly.type
_entity_poly.pdbx_seq_one_letter_code
_entity_poly.pdbx_strand_id
1 'polypeptide(L)'
;VEITLIQCILIGVWSGICFTGMLFGTFTNRCLVLSAGVGVILGDLPTALAMGAVGELAFLGFGVSQGGSVPPNPLGPGIIGTIIAVTMKNQGIDVGSALALSFPFAVAIQFLITAIYTAATTLTAGIGKAVKAGDFVRFRLMANITLVIFVISGFCIGFAGAYSAEGLQHLIGLIPGWLSTGLGVAGNMLPAIGFAMILSVMVKKKYIPFVLIGYLAVAYLHLTVIGVALLGTAIALLEYFRRESGENGSDGEQADITGEEGPENHADEEGGIHGSEYANERESAQKTSKVLTIKDYRKTALRAYFLQSAFNYGNYEGTGYAYIMYPAFRKIYKEDERLKEALEDNMEFFCTNPNFLPIITSLHLVMLENETPPEEIKSLKRALMGPLAGIGDSLVQFCLAPLFSTIGASLAQDGMILGPVFFLLAQNSCLVSLKLLCCSWGHRLGSSIVESLHAKMEQVSEVAGMIGVTVIAGLTVSFVKITTPLAYTASLPDGQVSTVSVQNMLDAVAPNLLPALYTGLVFYLIKVRKWNVYKLVGLTVAVGIVLSAFGIIG
;
A
#
# COMPACT_ATOMS: atom_id res chain seq x y z
N VAL A 1 19.72 5.65 -28.22
CA VAL A 1 19.07 4.37 -28.56
C VAL A 1 17.75 4.70 -29.22
N GLU A 2 17.62 4.40 -30.53
CA GLU A 2 16.35 4.54 -31.25
C GLU A 2 15.41 3.43 -30.83
N ILE A 3 14.18 3.80 -30.44
CA ILE A 3 13.14 2.84 -30.06
C ILE A 3 12.36 2.45 -31.31
N THR A 4 12.37 1.17 -31.66
CA THR A 4 11.60 0.64 -32.79
C THR A 4 10.09 0.68 -32.51
N LEU A 5 9.26 0.75 -33.58
CA LEU A 5 7.80 0.75 -33.44
C LEU A 5 7.30 -0.52 -32.70
N ILE A 6 7.96 -1.68 -32.90
CA ILE A 6 7.62 -2.91 -32.20
C ILE A 6 7.86 -2.75 -30.70
N GLN A 7 8.98 -2.15 -30.28
CA GLN A 7 9.26 -1.87 -28.88
C GLN A 7 8.24 -0.89 -28.28
N CYS A 8 7.83 0.15 -29.04
CA CYS A 8 6.77 1.06 -28.60
C CYS A 8 5.45 0.31 -28.33
N ILE A 9 5.05 -0.60 -29.22
CA ILE A 9 3.84 -1.44 -29.03
C ILE A 9 4.00 -2.35 -27.81
N LEU A 10 5.14 -3.02 -27.65
CA LEU A 10 5.40 -3.90 -26.52
C LEU A 10 5.39 -3.15 -25.17
N ILE A 11 5.99 -1.95 -25.11
CA ILE A 11 5.95 -1.07 -23.93
C ILE A 11 4.50 -0.64 -23.65
N GLY A 12 3.73 -0.31 -24.68
CA GLY A 12 2.30 0.00 -24.54
C GLY A 12 1.52 -1.15 -23.94
N VAL A 13 1.68 -2.38 -24.47
CA VAL A 13 1.02 -3.60 -23.96
C VAL A 13 1.43 -3.87 -22.51
N TRP A 14 2.73 -3.82 -22.21
CA TRP A 14 3.25 -4.01 -20.85
C TRP A 14 2.65 -2.99 -19.88
N SER A 15 2.67 -1.72 -20.25
CA SER A 15 2.10 -0.63 -19.46
C SER A 15 0.59 -0.83 -19.22
N GLY A 16 -0.16 -1.21 -20.27
CA GLY A 16 -1.59 -1.49 -20.16
C GLY A 16 -1.91 -2.62 -19.19
N ILE A 17 -1.19 -3.74 -19.29
CA ILE A 17 -1.37 -4.88 -18.37
C ILE A 17 -1.00 -4.48 -16.94
N CYS A 18 0.16 -3.88 -16.73
CA CYS A 18 0.62 -3.50 -15.40
C CYS A 18 -0.27 -2.45 -14.74
N PHE A 19 -0.85 -1.52 -15.49
CA PHE A 19 -1.71 -0.48 -14.96
C PHE A 19 -2.98 -1.04 -14.31
N THR A 20 -3.51 -2.16 -14.81
CA THR A 20 -4.66 -2.84 -14.18
C THR A 20 -4.36 -3.33 -12.77
N GLY A 21 -3.10 -3.51 -12.42
CA GLY A 21 -2.69 -3.90 -11.07
C GLY A 21 -3.13 -2.92 -9.99
N MET A 22 -3.39 -1.67 -10.36
CA MET A 22 -3.98 -0.68 -9.46
C MET A 22 -5.41 -1.06 -9.05
N LEU A 23 -6.22 -1.59 -9.99
CA LEU A 23 -7.60 -2.01 -9.74
C LEU A 23 -7.69 -3.41 -9.11
N PHE A 24 -6.77 -4.30 -9.47
CA PHE A 24 -6.72 -5.65 -8.89
C PHE A 24 -5.97 -5.73 -7.56
N GLY A 25 -5.20 -4.70 -7.20
CA GLY A 25 -4.34 -4.74 -6.02
C GLY A 25 -3.23 -5.80 -6.11
N THR A 26 -2.76 -6.11 -7.34
CA THR A 26 -1.66 -7.06 -7.59
C THR A 26 -0.27 -6.41 -7.56
N PHE A 27 -0.22 -5.11 -7.37
CA PHE A 27 1.01 -4.32 -7.29
C PHE A 27 1.89 -4.34 -8.56
N THR A 28 1.35 -4.76 -9.70
CA THR A 28 2.07 -4.72 -10.98
C THR A 28 2.31 -3.30 -11.50
N ASN A 29 1.52 -2.34 -11.03
CA ASN A 29 1.64 -0.91 -11.34
C ASN A 29 2.77 -0.20 -10.57
N ARG A 30 3.63 -0.92 -9.85
CA ARG A 30 4.76 -0.36 -9.09
C ARG A 30 5.97 -0.10 -9.99
N CYS A 31 6.75 0.95 -9.68
CA CYS A 31 7.91 1.35 -10.47
C CYS A 31 8.86 0.19 -10.75
N LEU A 32 9.15 -0.62 -9.73
CA LEU A 32 10.07 -1.75 -9.81
C LEU A 32 9.66 -2.77 -10.89
N VAL A 33 8.36 -3.05 -10.98
CA VAL A 33 7.80 -4.03 -11.94
C VAL A 33 7.73 -3.42 -13.35
N LEU A 34 7.24 -2.19 -13.44
CA LEU A 34 7.10 -1.46 -14.69
C LEU A 34 8.45 -1.31 -15.40
N SER A 35 9.45 -0.85 -14.64
CA SER A 35 10.82 -0.63 -15.17
C SER A 35 11.47 -1.92 -15.63
N ALA A 36 11.30 -3.03 -14.91
CA ALA A 36 11.87 -4.31 -15.30
C ALA A 36 11.39 -4.75 -16.69
N GLY A 37 10.08 -4.64 -16.98
CA GLY A 37 9.55 -4.99 -18.29
C GLY A 37 10.01 -4.05 -19.39
N VAL A 38 10.08 -2.75 -19.14
CA VAL A 38 10.66 -1.77 -20.10
C VAL A 38 12.12 -2.09 -20.37
N GLY A 39 12.90 -2.42 -19.33
CA GLY A 39 14.32 -2.79 -19.47
C GLY A 39 14.53 -4.05 -20.32
N VAL A 40 13.69 -5.06 -20.16
CA VAL A 40 13.72 -6.26 -21.01
C VAL A 40 13.40 -5.91 -22.47
N ILE A 41 12.41 -5.05 -22.72
CA ILE A 41 12.01 -4.66 -24.08
C ILE A 41 13.08 -3.79 -24.76
N LEU A 42 13.71 -2.88 -24.01
CA LEU A 42 14.73 -1.98 -24.55
C LEU A 42 16.14 -2.61 -24.57
N GLY A 43 16.36 -3.74 -23.88
CA GLY A 43 17.65 -4.44 -23.85
C GLY A 43 18.69 -3.86 -22.87
N ASP A 44 18.29 -2.95 -21.97
CA ASP A 44 19.15 -2.44 -20.87
C ASP A 44 18.47 -2.66 -19.51
N LEU A 45 18.50 -3.92 -19.08
CA LEU A 45 17.90 -4.34 -17.82
C LEU A 45 18.57 -3.70 -16.59
N PRO A 46 19.92 -3.59 -16.49
CA PRO A 46 20.56 -3.01 -15.31
C PRO A 46 20.15 -1.55 -15.06
N THR A 47 20.16 -0.71 -16.09
CA THR A 47 19.73 0.70 -15.97
C THR A 47 18.24 0.80 -15.60
N ALA A 48 17.40 -0.04 -16.20
CA ALA A 48 15.97 -0.08 -15.91
C ALA A 48 15.69 -0.54 -14.48
N LEU A 49 16.40 -1.55 -13.98
CA LEU A 49 16.27 -2.02 -12.60
C LEU A 49 16.70 -0.96 -11.59
N ALA A 50 17.80 -0.26 -11.85
CA ALA A 50 18.24 0.85 -11.01
C ALA A 50 17.19 1.97 -10.98
N MET A 51 16.60 2.33 -12.13
CA MET A 51 15.52 3.30 -12.21
C MET A 51 14.26 2.83 -11.46
N GLY A 52 13.90 1.55 -11.65
CA GLY A 52 12.79 0.93 -10.95
C GLY A 52 12.94 0.96 -9.44
N ALA A 53 14.14 0.65 -8.94
CA ALA A 53 14.46 0.65 -7.52
C ALA A 53 14.36 2.07 -6.91
N VAL A 54 15.01 3.06 -7.52
CA VAL A 54 14.97 4.45 -7.02
C VAL A 54 13.56 5.03 -7.13
N GLY A 55 12.85 4.78 -8.23
CA GLY A 55 11.45 5.17 -8.41
C GLY A 55 10.53 4.51 -7.41
N GLU A 56 10.71 3.22 -7.11
CA GLU A 56 9.94 2.48 -6.13
C GLU A 56 10.04 3.10 -4.74
N LEU A 57 11.27 3.42 -4.31
CA LEU A 57 11.54 4.02 -3.01
C LEU A 57 11.00 5.46 -2.91
N ALA A 58 11.13 6.25 -3.97
CA ALA A 58 10.60 7.61 -4.02
C ALA A 58 9.06 7.65 -3.96
N PHE A 59 8.41 6.67 -4.60
CA PHE A 59 6.94 6.59 -4.69
C PHE A 59 6.30 5.68 -3.63
N LEU A 60 7.08 5.13 -2.71
CA LEU A 60 6.61 4.18 -1.70
C LEU A 60 5.46 4.74 -0.85
N GLY A 61 5.56 6.00 -0.43
CA GLY A 61 4.57 6.68 0.39
C GLY A 61 3.43 7.33 -0.38
N PHE A 62 3.48 7.37 -1.70
CA PHE A 62 2.49 8.06 -2.52
C PHE A 62 1.16 7.31 -2.67
N GLY A 63 1.08 6.07 -2.20
CA GLY A 63 -0.20 5.36 -2.05
C GLY A 63 -1.08 5.90 -0.92
N VAL A 64 -0.56 6.82 -0.10
CA VAL A 64 -1.25 7.38 1.06
C VAL A 64 -1.87 8.73 0.72
N SER A 65 -3.18 8.77 0.55
CA SER A 65 -3.90 10.04 0.36
C SER A 65 -4.02 10.78 1.69
N GLN A 66 -3.29 11.89 1.84
CA GLN A 66 -3.41 12.76 3.00
C GLN A 66 -4.17 14.04 2.66
N GLY A 67 -5.17 14.37 3.47
CA GLY A 67 -5.89 15.63 3.39
C GLY A 67 -6.55 15.93 2.04
N GLY A 68 -6.99 14.87 1.31
CA GLY A 68 -7.63 15.01 0.01
C GLY A 68 -6.68 15.29 -1.16
N SER A 69 -5.35 15.30 -0.94
CA SER A 69 -4.39 15.39 -2.03
C SER A 69 -4.20 14.02 -2.68
N VAL A 70 -4.36 13.97 -4.00
CA VAL A 70 -4.14 12.75 -4.79
C VAL A 70 -2.66 12.73 -5.20
N PRO A 71 -1.87 11.75 -4.75
CA PRO A 71 -0.42 11.72 -5.02
C PRO A 71 -0.14 11.37 -6.49
N PRO A 72 1.03 11.76 -7.04
CA PRO A 72 1.47 11.39 -8.37
C PRO A 72 1.55 9.87 -8.57
N ASN A 73 1.34 9.41 -9.80
CA ASN A 73 1.25 7.98 -10.10
C ASN A 73 2.62 7.36 -10.44
N PRO A 74 2.97 6.18 -9.88
CA PRO A 74 4.24 5.49 -10.14
C PRO A 74 4.44 5.04 -11.59
N LEU A 75 3.41 5.04 -12.43
CA LEU A 75 3.53 4.75 -13.87
C LEU A 75 4.45 5.75 -14.58
N GLY A 76 4.47 7.01 -14.15
CA GLY A 76 5.37 8.05 -14.68
C GLY A 76 6.83 7.63 -14.60
N PRO A 77 7.42 7.47 -13.42
CA PRO A 77 8.80 7.03 -13.29
C PRO A 77 9.02 5.59 -13.77
N GLY A 78 8.09 4.69 -13.54
CA GLY A 78 8.22 3.29 -13.95
C GLY A 78 8.30 3.08 -15.46
N ILE A 79 7.61 3.87 -16.26
CA ILE A 79 7.64 3.79 -17.73
C ILE A 79 8.47 4.93 -18.31
N ILE A 80 8.04 6.19 -18.15
CA ILE A 80 8.68 7.34 -18.79
C ILE A 80 10.09 7.57 -18.22
N GLY A 81 10.24 7.50 -16.88
CA GLY A 81 11.55 7.62 -16.24
C GLY A 81 12.52 6.54 -16.69
N THR A 82 12.05 5.31 -16.89
CA THR A 82 12.89 4.22 -17.39
C THR A 82 13.28 4.42 -18.85
N ILE A 83 12.36 4.88 -19.69
CA ILE A 83 12.68 5.24 -21.08
C ILE A 83 13.76 6.32 -21.11
N ILE A 84 13.61 7.40 -20.33
CA ILE A 84 14.61 8.48 -20.21
C ILE A 84 15.96 7.90 -19.75
N ALA A 85 15.98 7.13 -18.65
CA ALA A 85 17.21 6.58 -18.08
C ALA A 85 17.98 5.69 -19.07
N VAL A 86 17.27 4.83 -19.81
CA VAL A 86 17.87 3.89 -20.76
C VAL A 86 18.32 4.62 -22.03
N THR A 87 17.50 5.50 -22.59
CA THR A 87 17.79 6.13 -23.90
C THR A 87 18.80 7.26 -23.80
N MET A 88 18.93 7.91 -22.64
CA MET A 88 19.80 9.09 -22.45
C MET A 88 21.00 8.83 -21.55
N LYS A 89 21.24 7.59 -21.17
CA LYS A 89 22.42 7.16 -20.38
C LYS A 89 23.73 7.71 -20.93
N ASN A 90 23.93 7.62 -22.26
CA ASN A 90 25.12 8.09 -22.94
C ASN A 90 25.22 9.63 -23.03
N GLN A 91 24.18 10.36 -22.70
CA GLN A 91 24.15 11.83 -22.65
C GLN A 91 24.41 12.38 -21.23
N GLY A 92 24.81 11.50 -20.30
CA GLY A 92 25.13 11.89 -18.92
C GLY A 92 23.92 12.09 -18.02
N ILE A 93 22.73 11.62 -18.41
CA ILE A 93 21.55 11.61 -17.56
C ILE A 93 21.62 10.38 -16.64
N ASP A 94 21.79 10.62 -15.35
CA ASP A 94 21.76 9.60 -14.33
C ASP A 94 20.30 9.23 -13.92
N VAL A 95 20.17 8.17 -13.14
CA VAL A 95 18.86 7.65 -12.68
C VAL A 95 18.10 8.68 -11.84
N GLY A 96 18.80 9.47 -11.02
CA GLY A 96 18.18 10.53 -10.21
C GLY A 96 17.57 11.63 -11.08
N SER A 97 18.32 12.09 -12.10
CA SER A 97 17.82 13.07 -13.08
C SER A 97 16.63 12.54 -13.86
N ALA A 98 16.67 11.27 -14.29
CA ALA A 98 15.57 10.62 -15.01
C ALA A 98 14.31 10.53 -14.12
N LEU A 99 14.48 10.24 -12.82
CA LEU A 99 13.38 10.25 -11.85
C LEU A 99 12.75 11.64 -11.74
N ALA A 100 13.57 12.68 -11.54
CA ALA A 100 13.09 14.05 -11.42
C ALA A 100 12.35 14.52 -12.69
N LEU A 101 12.91 14.22 -13.88
CA LEU A 101 12.32 14.54 -15.18
C LEU A 101 11.02 13.78 -15.45
N SER A 102 10.83 12.59 -14.89
CA SER A 102 9.61 11.80 -15.02
C SER A 102 8.44 12.29 -14.16
N PHE A 103 8.69 13.14 -13.18
CA PHE A 103 7.69 13.56 -12.21
C PHE A 103 6.49 14.32 -12.80
N PRO A 104 6.65 15.27 -13.76
CA PRO A 104 5.52 15.91 -14.42
C PRO A 104 4.58 14.91 -15.10
N PHE A 105 5.12 13.82 -15.66
CA PHE A 105 4.31 12.75 -16.27
C PHE A 105 3.55 11.97 -15.22
N ALA A 106 4.15 11.69 -14.05
CA ALA A 106 3.46 11.06 -12.94
C ALA A 106 2.25 11.87 -12.46
N VAL A 107 2.37 13.20 -12.45
CA VAL A 107 1.27 14.13 -12.14
C VAL A 107 0.19 14.10 -13.22
N ALA A 108 0.58 14.18 -14.50
CA ALA A 108 -0.37 14.15 -15.62
C ALA A 108 -1.16 12.83 -15.66
N ILE A 109 -0.51 11.70 -15.44
CA ILE A 109 -1.16 10.39 -15.37
C ILE A 109 -2.16 10.35 -14.21
N GLN A 110 -1.84 10.95 -13.05
CA GLN A 110 -2.76 11.00 -11.93
C GLN A 110 -4.01 11.83 -12.24
N PHE A 111 -3.89 12.94 -12.95
CA PHE A 111 -5.06 13.70 -13.43
C PHE A 111 -5.92 12.87 -14.39
N LEU A 112 -5.30 12.10 -15.28
CA LEU A 112 -6.02 11.19 -16.18
C LEU A 112 -6.83 10.15 -15.38
N ILE A 113 -6.23 9.53 -14.36
CA ILE A 113 -6.92 8.57 -13.47
C ILE A 113 -8.12 9.22 -12.80
N THR A 114 -7.94 10.43 -12.26
CA THR A 114 -9.01 11.19 -11.62
C THR A 114 -10.16 11.46 -12.60
N ALA A 115 -9.84 11.83 -13.85
CA ALA A 115 -10.82 12.03 -14.91
C ALA A 115 -11.56 10.71 -15.25
N ILE A 116 -10.84 9.58 -15.33
CA ILE A 116 -11.44 8.26 -15.59
C ILE A 116 -12.43 7.89 -14.48
N TYR A 117 -12.06 8.03 -13.20
CA TYR A 117 -12.95 7.72 -12.08
C TYR A 117 -14.16 8.66 -11.99
N THR A 118 -13.96 9.94 -12.36
CA THR A 118 -15.06 10.89 -12.45
C THR A 118 -16.03 10.51 -13.58
N ALA A 119 -15.53 10.18 -14.76
CA ALA A 119 -16.33 9.71 -15.87
C ALA A 119 -17.03 8.37 -15.56
N ALA A 120 -16.36 7.45 -14.87
CA ALA A 120 -16.94 6.18 -14.46
C ALA A 120 -18.16 6.31 -13.53
N THR A 121 -18.32 7.46 -12.85
CA THR A 121 -19.53 7.75 -12.06
C THR A 121 -20.80 7.73 -12.92
N THR A 122 -20.72 8.13 -14.19
CA THR A 122 -21.88 8.11 -15.11
C THR A 122 -22.33 6.69 -15.43
N LEU A 123 -21.42 5.70 -15.35
CA LEU A 123 -21.76 4.29 -15.61
C LEU A 123 -22.66 3.71 -14.52
N THR A 124 -22.62 4.24 -13.30
CA THR A 124 -23.39 3.72 -12.15
C THR A 124 -24.89 3.71 -12.43
N ALA A 125 -25.41 4.78 -13.03
CA ALA A 125 -26.82 4.84 -13.42
C ALA A 125 -27.19 3.79 -14.49
N GLY A 126 -26.29 3.54 -15.46
CA GLY A 126 -26.46 2.50 -16.48
C GLY A 126 -26.44 1.11 -15.88
N ILE A 127 -25.55 0.86 -14.93
CA ILE A 127 -25.43 -0.40 -14.19
C ILE A 127 -26.71 -0.69 -13.39
N GLY A 128 -27.23 0.31 -12.66
CA GLY A 128 -28.50 0.20 -11.94
C GLY A 128 -29.68 -0.12 -12.87
N LYS A 129 -29.76 0.53 -14.03
CA LYS A 129 -30.79 0.21 -15.04
C LYS A 129 -30.67 -1.23 -15.57
N ALA A 130 -29.45 -1.73 -15.78
CA ALA A 130 -29.24 -3.10 -16.24
C ALA A 130 -29.68 -4.12 -15.17
N VAL A 131 -29.40 -3.88 -13.88
CA VAL A 131 -29.85 -4.71 -12.78
C VAL A 131 -31.38 -4.72 -12.68
N LYS A 132 -32.03 -3.56 -12.71
CA LYS A 132 -33.51 -3.42 -12.71
C LYS A 132 -34.17 -4.15 -13.87
N ALA A 133 -33.56 -4.11 -15.05
CA ALA A 133 -34.05 -4.82 -16.23
C ALA A 133 -33.80 -6.34 -16.17
N GLY A 134 -33.06 -6.87 -15.19
CA GLY A 134 -32.66 -8.27 -15.13
C GLY A 134 -31.60 -8.66 -16.14
N ASP A 135 -30.94 -7.69 -16.79
CA ASP A 135 -29.85 -7.93 -17.73
C ASP A 135 -28.51 -8.09 -16.98
N PHE A 136 -28.33 -9.25 -16.37
CA PHE A 136 -27.13 -9.57 -15.61
C PHE A 136 -25.87 -9.72 -16.47
N VAL A 137 -26.00 -9.93 -17.77
CA VAL A 137 -24.87 -9.94 -18.70
C VAL A 137 -24.35 -8.53 -18.87
N ARG A 138 -25.24 -7.59 -19.16
CA ARG A 138 -24.91 -6.15 -19.28
C ARG A 138 -24.35 -5.59 -17.98
N PHE A 139 -24.94 -5.95 -16.82
CA PHE A 139 -24.40 -5.61 -15.50
C PHE A 139 -22.93 -6.00 -15.37
N ARG A 140 -22.58 -7.27 -15.65
CA ARG A 140 -21.21 -7.78 -15.53
C ARG A 140 -20.25 -7.12 -16.52
N LEU A 141 -20.68 -6.84 -17.74
CA LEU A 141 -19.85 -6.15 -18.73
C LEU A 141 -19.58 -4.71 -18.27
N MET A 142 -20.61 -3.98 -17.85
CA MET A 142 -20.47 -2.60 -17.42
C MET A 142 -19.63 -2.47 -16.14
N ALA A 143 -19.71 -3.42 -15.21
CA ALA A 143 -18.87 -3.46 -14.01
C ALA A 143 -17.37 -3.65 -14.29
N ASN A 144 -16.98 -4.03 -15.51
CA ASN A 144 -15.59 -4.18 -15.91
C ASN A 144 -15.13 -3.13 -16.95
N ILE A 145 -15.97 -2.16 -17.31
CA ILE A 145 -15.61 -1.12 -18.30
C ILE A 145 -14.41 -0.29 -17.81
N THR A 146 -14.38 0.10 -16.54
CA THR A 146 -13.27 0.87 -15.96
C THR A 146 -11.95 0.11 -16.11
N LEU A 147 -11.95 -1.21 -15.94
CA LEU A 147 -10.78 -2.04 -16.17
C LEU A 147 -10.28 -1.95 -17.62
N VAL A 148 -11.19 -2.04 -18.60
CA VAL A 148 -10.84 -1.93 -20.03
C VAL A 148 -10.28 -0.54 -20.33
N ILE A 149 -10.87 0.51 -19.77
CA ILE A 149 -10.36 1.89 -19.91
C ILE A 149 -8.93 2.00 -19.36
N PHE A 150 -8.63 1.35 -18.21
CA PHE A 150 -7.28 1.34 -17.64
C PHE A 150 -6.27 0.62 -18.55
N VAL A 151 -6.63 -0.52 -19.16
CA VAL A 151 -5.77 -1.21 -20.14
C VAL A 151 -5.46 -0.29 -21.31
N ILE A 152 -6.48 0.32 -21.90
CA ILE A 152 -6.31 1.22 -23.06
C ILE A 152 -5.49 2.45 -22.67
N SER A 153 -5.79 3.07 -21.54
CA SER A 153 -5.06 4.26 -21.07
C SER A 153 -3.59 3.93 -20.78
N GLY A 154 -3.31 2.81 -20.11
CA GLY A 154 -1.95 2.35 -19.86
C GLY A 154 -1.20 2.06 -21.15
N PHE A 155 -1.86 1.42 -22.13
CA PHE A 155 -1.29 1.22 -23.47
C PHE A 155 -0.94 2.55 -24.13
N CYS A 156 -1.86 3.50 -24.15
CA CYS A 156 -1.62 4.83 -24.75
C CYS A 156 -0.47 5.56 -24.07
N ILE A 157 -0.37 5.52 -22.75
CA ILE A 157 0.71 6.15 -21.97
C ILE A 157 2.06 5.51 -22.33
N GLY A 158 2.16 4.18 -22.30
CA GLY A 158 3.40 3.47 -22.58
C GLY A 158 3.83 3.65 -24.04
N PHE A 159 2.90 3.51 -24.99
CA PHE A 159 3.16 3.69 -26.41
C PHE A 159 3.58 5.13 -26.73
N ALA A 160 2.81 6.14 -26.28
CA ALA A 160 3.12 7.54 -26.53
C ALA A 160 4.46 7.95 -25.89
N GLY A 161 4.74 7.48 -24.67
CA GLY A 161 6.01 7.72 -23.99
C GLY A 161 7.21 7.18 -24.76
N ALA A 162 7.10 5.95 -25.28
CA ALA A 162 8.15 5.33 -26.08
C ALA A 162 8.29 5.99 -27.47
N TYR A 163 7.16 6.26 -28.12
CA TYR A 163 7.14 6.90 -29.44
C TYR A 163 7.68 8.33 -29.42
N SER A 164 7.44 9.08 -28.34
CA SER A 164 7.95 10.45 -28.19
C SER A 164 9.37 10.54 -27.62
N ALA A 165 10.06 9.41 -27.43
CA ALA A 165 11.38 9.38 -26.79
C ALA A 165 12.42 10.25 -27.49
N GLU A 166 12.46 10.28 -28.82
CA GLU A 166 13.38 11.14 -29.59
C GLU A 166 13.13 12.63 -29.34
N GLY A 167 11.85 13.05 -29.37
CA GLY A 167 11.48 14.43 -29.07
C GLY A 167 11.83 14.81 -27.62
N LEU A 168 11.65 13.89 -26.70
CA LEU A 168 12.01 14.07 -25.30
C LEU A 168 13.53 14.18 -25.12
N GLN A 169 14.32 13.34 -25.81
CA GLN A 169 15.79 13.43 -25.85
C GLN A 169 16.26 14.80 -26.33
N HIS A 170 15.66 15.31 -27.40
CA HIS A 170 16.02 16.63 -27.93
C HIS A 170 15.73 17.74 -26.92
N LEU A 171 14.57 17.72 -26.26
CA LEU A 171 14.21 18.71 -25.23
C LEU A 171 15.14 18.64 -24.02
N ILE A 172 15.47 17.43 -23.55
CA ILE A 172 16.35 17.24 -22.40
C ILE A 172 17.80 17.62 -22.76
N GLY A 173 18.24 17.39 -23.99
CA GLY A 173 19.55 17.81 -24.48
C GLY A 173 19.79 19.33 -24.46
N LEU A 174 18.73 20.13 -24.34
CA LEU A 174 18.83 21.59 -24.15
C LEU A 174 19.07 21.99 -22.69
N ILE A 175 19.00 21.04 -21.75
CA ILE A 175 19.17 21.31 -20.32
C ILE A 175 20.66 21.54 -20.03
N PRO A 176 21.06 22.69 -19.43
CA PRO A 176 22.45 22.91 -19.04
C PRO A 176 22.94 21.89 -18.00
N GLY A 177 24.24 21.51 -18.06
CA GLY A 177 24.81 20.49 -17.18
C GLY A 177 24.62 20.74 -15.68
N TRP A 178 24.75 22.00 -15.23
CA TRP A 178 24.52 22.35 -13.82
C TRP A 178 23.08 22.05 -13.35
N LEU A 179 22.11 22.24 -14.25
CA LEU A 179 20.69 21.96 -13.96
C LEU A 179 20.43 20.45 -13.96
N SER A 180 21.06 19.69 -14.87
CA SER A 180 20.99 18.23 -14.90
C SER A 180 21.56 17.63 -13.59
N THR A 181 22.76 18.11 -13.16
CA THR A 181 23.36 17.68 -11.88
C THR A 181 22.44 18.01 -10.69
N GLY A 182 21.88 19.22 -10.66
CA GLY A 182 20.93 19.61 -9.61
C GLY A 182 19.66 18.76 -9.58
N LEU A 183 19.15 18.36 -10.74
CA LEU A 183 18.02 17.43 -10.87
C LEU A 183 18.40 16.03 -10.36
N GLY A 184 19.63 15.56 -10.62
CA GLY A 184 20.14 14.29 -10.10
C GLY A 184 20.17 14.28 -8.56
N VAL A 185 20.73 15.34 -7.96
CA VAL A 185 20.73 15.51 -6.50
C VAL A 185 19.30 15.54 -5.96
N ALA A 186 18.41 16.31 -6.58
CA ALA A 186 17.00 16.36 -6.19
C ALA A 186 16.33 14.98 -6.29
N GLY A 187 16.61 14.21 -7.35
CA GLY A 187 16.11 12.85 -7.55
C GLY A 187 16.50 11.92 -6.40
N ASN A 188 17.76 12.01 -5.95
CA ASN A 188 18.29 11.23 -4.82
C ASN A 188 17.67 11.64 -3.47
N MET A 189 17.10 12.85 -3.36
CA MET A 189 16.38 13.35 -2.19
C MET A 189 14.89 12.95 -2.18
N LEU A 190 14.27 12.65 -3.34
CA LEU A 190 12.83 12.36 -3.45
C LEU A 190 12.34 11.20 -2.56
N PRO A 191 13.11 10.11 -2.32
CA PRO A 191 12.70 9.06 -1.40
C PRO A 191 12.35 9.55 0.01
N ALA A 192 12.97 10.67 0.47
CA ALA A 192 12.65 11.28 1.77
C ALA A 192 11.17 11.67 1.88
N ILE A 193 10.55 12.14 0.77
CA ILE A 193 9.14 12.50 0.75
C ILE A 193 8.27 11.26 0.96
N GLY A 194 8.58 10.17 0.23
CA GLY A 194 7.86 8.91 0.35
C GLY A 194 7.90 8.35 1.78
N PHE A 195 9.08 8.26 2.37
CA PHE A 195 9.26 7.78 3.74
C PHE A 195 8.59 8.70 4.77
N ALA A 196 8.77 10.03 4.66
CA ALA A 196 8.12 10.98 5.56
C ALA A 196 6.60 10.93 5.46
N MET A 197 6.03 10.68 4.30
CA MET A 197 4.58 10.50 4.12
C MET A 197 4.08 9.29 4.89
N ILE A 198 4.70 8.12 4.74
CA ILE A 198 4.32 6.91 5.49
C ILE A 198 4.48 7.16 7.00
N LEU A 199 5.63 7.67 7.44
CA LEU A 199 5.87 7.98 8.85
C LEU A 199 4.84 8.97 9.40
N SER A 200 4.39 9.95 8.62
CA SER A 200 3.42 10.95 9.08
C SER A 200 2.05 10.36 9.43
N VAL A 201 1.67 9.25 8.79
CA VAL A 201 0.45 8.49 9.10
C VAL A 201 0.68 7.51 10.24
N MET A 202 1.79 6.77 10.19
CA MET A 202 2.05 5.68 11.14
C MET A 202 2.52 6.17 12.50
N VAL A 203 3.36 7.22 12.56
CA VAL A 203 4.00 7.64 13.81
C VAL A 203 3.00 8.29 14.77
N LYS A 204 2.61 7.52 15.78
CA LYS A 204 1.95 7.96 17.02
C LYS A 204 3.02 8.20 18.09
N LYS A 205 2.71 8.94 19.15
CA LYS A 205 3.68 9.21 20.24
C LYS A 205 4.33 7.93 20.78
N LYS A 206 3.57 6.85 20.92
CA LYS A 206 4.04 5.53 21.39
C LYS A 206 5.04 4.84 20.44
N TYR A 207 5.13 5.27 19.18
CA TYR A 207 6.03 4.67 18.18
C TYR A 207 7.34 5.44 17.98
N ILE A 208 7.54 6.57 18.66
CA ILE A 208 8.79 7.35 18.57
C ILE A 208 10.04 6.50 18.90
N PRO A 209 10.04 5.64 19.95
CA PRO A 209 11.18 4.77 20.23
C PRO A 209 11.54 3.85 19.04
N PHE A 210 10.55 3.37 18.31
CA PHE A 210 10.75 2.50 17.15
C PHE A 210 11.38 3.23 15.95
N VAL A 211 11.13 4.54 15.79
CA VAL A 211 11.85 5.39 14.82
C VAL A 211 13.33 5.44 15.16
N LEU A 212 13.66 5.65 16.44
CA LEU A 212 15.05 5.70 16.91
C LEU A 212 15.75 4.34 16.73
N ILE A 213 15.07 3.25 17.07
CA ILE A 213 15.59 1.88 16.88
C ILE A 213 15.91 1.64 15.40
N GLY A 214 15.00 1.99 14.49
CA GLY A 214 15.22 1.84 13.05
C GLY A 214 16.41 2.65 12.54
N TYR A 215 16.54 3.90 12.99
CA TYR A 215 17.71 4.74 12.67
C TYR A 215 19.01 4.13 13.19
N LEU A 216 19.08 3.77 14.48
CA LEU A 216 20.27 3.21 15.11
C LEU A 216 20.69 1.87 14.48
N ALA A 217 19.72 1.02 14.13
CA ALA A 217 19.97 -0.27 13.51
C ALA A 217 20.72 -0.13 12.17
N VAL A 218 20.41 0.87 11.38
CA VAL A 218 21.09 1.11 10.11
C VAL A 218 22.35 1.96 10.29
N ALA A 219 22.22 3.09 10.98
CA ALA A 219 23.30 4.07 11.07
C ALA A 219 24.53 3.56 11.83
N TYR A 220 24.33 2.80 12.90
CA TYR A 220 25.43 2.34 13.77
C TYR A 220 25.69 0.84 13.70
N LEU A 221 24.64 0.01 13.52
CA LEU A 221 24.80 -1.43 13.44
C LEU A 221 24.94 -1.94 12.00
N HIS A 222 24.79 -1.05 11.00
CA HIS A 222 24.88 -1.38 9.57
C HIS A 222 24.01 -2.57 9.16
N LEU A 223 22.84 -2.73 9.80
CA LEU A 223 21.93 -3.81 9.47
C LEU A 223 21.31 -3.59 8.09
N THR A 224 21.20 -4.66 7.33
CA THR A 224 20.43 -4.66 6.09
C THR A 224 18.93 -4.46 6.37
N VAL A 225 18.16 -4.11 5.36
CA VAL A 225 16.70 -3.93 5.47
C VAL A 225 16.02 -5.13 6.12
N ILE A 226 16.43 -6.34 5.73
CA ILE A 226 15.92 -7.58 6.31
C ILE A 226 16.26 -7.67 7.80
N GLY A 227 17.51 -7.31 8.18
CA GLY A 227 17.94 -7.27 9.58
C GLY A 227 17.11 -6.29 10.42
N VAL A 228 16.81 -5.11 9.89
CA VAL A 228 15.94 -4.12 10.55
C VAL A 228 14.51 -4.65 10.70
N ALA A 229 13.98 -5.31 9.67
CA ALA A 229 12.66 -5.91 9.72
C ALA A 229 12.56 -7.03 10.77
N LEU A 230 13.56 -7.91 10.85
CA LEU A 230 13.62 -8.95 11.86
C LEU A 230 13.75 -8.38 13.28
N LEU A 231 14.59 -7.36 13.47
CA LEU A 231 14.74 -6.66 14.75
C LEU A 231 13.41 -6.01 15.17
N GLY A 232 12.77 -5.27 14.25
CA GLY A 232 11.47 -4.64 14.49
C GLY A 232 10.39 -5.67 14.83
N THR A 233 10.38 -6.80 14.13
CA THR A 233 9.45 -7.90 14.41
C THR A 233 9.68 -8.52 15.77
N ALA A 234 10.94 -8.78 16.15
CA ALA A 234 11.27 -9.35 17.46
C ALA A 234 10.81 -8.45 18.60
N ILE A 235 11.08 -7.12 18.51
CA ILE A 235 10.68 -6.15 19.53
C ILE A 235 9.15 -6.00 19.59
N ALA A 236 8.49 -5.94 18.43
CA ALA A 236 7.04 -5.84 18.37
C ALA A 236 6.33 -7.08 18.96
N LEU A 237 6.87 -8.27 18.73
CA LEU A 237 6.37 -9.51 19.34
C LEU A 237 6.61 -9.55 20.86
N LEU A 238 7.77 -9.08 21.34
CA LEU A 238 8.02 -8.97 22.78
C LEU A 238 7.00 -8.05 23.46
N GLU A 239 6.68 -6.91 22.84
CA GLU A 239 5.68 -6.00 23.37
C GLU A 239 4.27 -6.60 23.31
N TYR A 240 3.95 -7.36 22.27
CA TYR A 240 2.68 -8.07 22.13
C TYR A 240 2.49 -9.08 23.28
N PHE A 241 3.46 -9.98 23.50
CA PHE A 241 3.38 -11.00 24.55
C PHE A 241 3.42 -10.40 25.95
N ARG A 242 4.13 -9.28 26.16
CA ARG A 242 4.14 -8.58 27.43
C ARG A 242 2.75 -8.06 27.82
N ARG A 243 1.99 -7.56 26.87
CA ARG A 243 0.62 -7.07 27.10
C ARG A 243 -0.35 -8.21 27.39
N GLU A 244 -0.26 -9.29 26.61
CA GLU A 244 -1.09 -10.48 26.81
C GLU A 244 -0.86 -11.10 28.23
N SER A 245 0.37 -11.08 28.72
CA SER A 245 0.71 -11.55 30.07
C SER A 245 0.23 -10.57 31.17
N GLY A 246 0.19 -9.26 30.89
CA GLY A 246 -0.30 -8.24 31.83
C GLY A 246 -1.82 -8.23 31.98
N GLU A 247 -2.56 -8.51 30.91
CA GLU A 247 -4.02 -8.64 30.97
C GLU A 247 -4.45 -9.90 31.74
N ASN A 248 -3.74 -11.02 31.60
CA ASN A 248 -4.00 -12.24 32.36
C ASN A 248 -3.57 -12.16 33.84
N GLY A 249 -2.72 -11.19 34.22
CA GLY A 249 -2.28 -10.97 35.60
C GLY A 249 -3.21 -10.05 36.42
N SER A 250 -4.01 -9.21 35.74
CA SER A 250 -4.92 -8.28 36.44
C SER A 250 -6.25 -8.91 36.87
N ASP A 251 -6.63 -10.03 36.27
CA ASP A 251 -7.85 -10.78 36.67
C ASP A 251 -7.61 -11.77 37.83
N GLY A 252 -6.33 -11.95 38.25
CA GLY A 252 -5.94 -12.87 39.31
C GLY A 252 -5.68 -12.24 40.69
N GLU A 253 -5.61 -10.90 40.79
CA GLU A 253 -5.14 -10.22 42.03
C GLU A 253 -6.21 -9.38 42.75
N GLN A 254 -7.50 -9.54 42.41
CA GLN A 254 -8.62 -8.90 43.11
C GLN A 254 -9.57 -9.87 43.86
N ALA A 255 -9.08 -11.06 44.22
CA ALA A 255 -9.81 -11.97 45.10
C ALA A 255 -8.89 -12.43 46.25
N ASP A 256 -8.54 -11.54 47.16
CA ASP A 256 -8.32 -11.87 48.58
C ASP A 256 -7.92 -10.59 49.34
N ILE A 257 -8.85 -9.99 50.05
CA ILE A 257 -8.76 -9.31 51.35
C ILE A 257 -10.13 -8.66 51.63
N THR A 258 -11.05 -9.38 52.20
CA THR A 258 -11.89 -8.94 53.32
C THR A 258 -12.63 -10.19 53.88
N GLY A 259 -12.06 -10.74 54.94
CA GLY A 259 -12.78 -11.64 55.80
C GLY A 259 -13.73 -10.83 56.72
N GLU A 260 -15.00 -11.16 56.69
CA GLU A 260 -15.90 -10.99 57.80
C GLU A 260 -16.92 -12.14 57.82
N GLU A 261 -16.94 -12.79 58.98
CA GLU A 261 -17.79 -13.92 59.31
C GLU A 261 -19.25 -13.56 59.52
N GLY A 262 -20.15 -14.47 59.11
CA GLY A 262 -21.39 -14.76 59.73
C GLY A 262 -22.68 -14.44 58.91
N PRO A 263 -23.82 -15.14 59.17
CA PRO A 263 -23.99 -16.55 59.62
C PRO A 263 -24.82 -17.41 58.64
N GLU A 264 -24.75 -18.71 58.91
CA GLU A 264 -25.53 -19.79 58.31
C GLU A 264 -27.05 -19.54 58.25
N ASN A 265 -27.65 -19.82 57.09
CA ASN A 265 -29.04 -20.26 57.05
C ASN A 265 -29.24 -21.31 55.94
N HIS A 266 -29.62 -22.47 56.41
CA HIS A 266 -30.20 -23.58 55.66
C HIS A 266 -31.44 -23.16 54.91
N ALA A 267 -31.60 -23.57 53.66
CA ALA A 267 -32.81 -24.17 53.12
C ALA A 267 -32.68 -24.50 51.62
N ASP A 268 -32.79 -25.77 51.35
CA ASP A 268 -33.56 -26.46 50.33
C ASP A 268 -33.01 -26.53 48.90
N GLU A 269 -32.57 -27.75 48.61
CA GLU A 269 -32.51 -28.39 47.29
C GLU A 269 -33.87 -28.28 46.59
N GLU A 270 -33.87 -27.81 45.33
CA GLU A 270 -34.61 -28.39 44.20
C GLU A 270 -34.46 -27.48 42.98
N GLY A 271 -33.97 -28.05 41.82
CA GLY A 271 -34.09 -27.33 40.54
C GLY A 271 -32.87 -27.35 39.59
N GLY A 272 -32.08 -28.39 39.62
CA GLY A 272 -31.17 -28.65 38.51
C GLY A 272 -31.83 -29.57 37.50
N ILE A 273 -32.16 -29.09 36.31
CA ILE A 273 -32.32 -29.78 35.01
C ILE A 273 -33.22 -28.90 34.12
N HIS A 274 -32.67 -27.84 33.51
CA HIS A 274 -33.28 -27.19 32.33
C HIS A 274 -32.25 -26.42 31.45
N GLY A 275 -30.93 -26.51 31.71
CA GLY A 275 -29.92 -25.84 30.90
C GLY A 275 -29.42 -26.61 29.67
N SER A 276 -29.62 -27.94 29.64
CA SER A 276 -29.09 -28.77 28.55
C SER A 276 -30.07 -29.02 27.40
N GLU A 277 -31.38 -28.90 27.63
CA GLU A 277 -32.38 -29.08 26.58
C GLU A 277 -32.45 -27.89 25.61
N TYR A 278 -32.29 -26.66 26.12
CA TYR A 278 -32.29 -25.46 25.26
C TYR A 278 -31.04 -25.33 24.38
N ALA A 279 -29.91 -25.92 24.76
CA ALA A 279 -28.71 -25.98 23.90
C ALA A 279 -28.89 -27.01 22.79
N ASN A 280 -29.46 -28.17 23.09
CA ASN A 280 -29.70 -29.24 22.10
C ASN A 280 -30.85 -28.93 21.14
N GLU A 281 -31.90 -28.20 21.58
CA GLU A 281 -32.97 -27.73 20.69
C GLU A 281 -32.48 -26.64 19.71
N ARG A 282 -31.52 -25.79 20.09
CA ARG A 282 -30.90 -24.85 19.16
C ARG A 282 -29.96 -25.52 18.14
N GLU A 283 -29.28 -26.61 18.48
CA GLU A 283 -28.50 -27.40 17.54
C GLU A 283 -29.35 -28.26 16.60
N SER A 284 -30.52 -28.73 17.02
CA SER A 284 -31.44 -29.54 16.22
C SER A 284 -32.35 -28.73 15.29
N ALA A 285 -32.63 -27.45 15.60
CA ALA A 285 -33.50 -26.59 14.81
C ALA A 285 -32.77 -25.94 13.60
N GLN A 286 -31.46 -26.09 13.44
CA GLN A 286 -30.65 -25.37 12.45
C GLN A 286 -29.99 -26.26 11.38
N LYS A 287 -30.71 -27.30 10.92
CA LYS A 287 -30.40 -27.97 9.65
C LYS A 287 -31.25 -27.42 8.50
N THR A 288 -31.29 -26.12 8.32
CA THR A 288 -31.58 -25.54 7.00
C THR A 288 -30.42 -25.95 6.09
N SER A 289 -30.70 -26.63 5.00
CA SER A 289 -29.69 -27.12 4.06
C SER A 289 -28.87 -25.93 3.54
N LYS A 290 -27.63 -25.78 4.03
CA LYS A 290 -26.72 -24.73 3.56
C LYS A 290 -26.60 -24.80 2.06
N VAL A 291 -26.99 -23.74 1.36
CA VAL A 291 -26.98 -23.63 -0.10
C VAL A 291 -25.55 -23.45 -0.63
N LEU A 292 -24.70 -22.78 0.18
CA LEU A 292 -23.32 -22.45 -0.20
C LEU A 292 -22.33 -23.47 0.38
N THR A 293 -21.35 -23.83 -0.44
CA THR A 293 -20.23 -24.67 -0.03
C THR A 293 -19.04 -23.80 0.37
N ILE A 294 -18.08 -24.34 1.15
CA ILE A 294 -16.82 -23.65 1.47
C ILE A 294 -16.04 -23.21 0.21
N LYS A 295 -16.24 -23.92 -0.91
CA LYS A 295 -15.65 -23.52 -2.20
C LYS A 295 -16.27 -22.21 -2.72
N ASP A 296 -17.54 -21.97 -2.47
CA ASP A 296 -18.23 -20.74 -2.87
C ASP A 296 -17.72 -19.55 -2.05
N TYR A 297 -17.54 -19.72 -0.74
CA TYR A 297 -16.93 -18.71 0.13
C TYR A 297 -15.51 -18.35 -0.32
N ARG A 298 -14.65 -19.35 -0.56
CA ARG A 298 -13.29 -19.14 -1.07
C ARG A 298 -13.27 -18.46 -2.42
N LYS A 299 -14.19 -18.85 -3.33
CA LYS A 299 -14.33 -18.21 -4.64
C LYS A 299 -14.73 -16.74 -4.51
N THR A 300 -15.68 -16.43 -3.63
CA THR A 300 -16.08 -15.04 -3.35
C THR A 300 -14.91 -14.24 -2.75
N ALA A 301 -14.16 -14.83 -1.82
CA ALA A 301 -12.97 -14.21 -1.24
C ALA A 301 -11.90 -13.87 -2.29
N LEU A 302 -11.61 -14.78 -3.22
CA LEU A 302 -10.66 -14.52 -4.30
C LEU A 302 -11.20 -13.50 -5.31
N ARG A 303 -12.52 -13.40 -5.50
CA ARG A 303 -13.12 -12.35 -6.31
C ARG A 303 -12.95 -10.94 -5.71
N ALA A 304 -12.49 -10.81 -4.47
CA ALA A 304 -12.10 -9.52 -3.88
C ALA A 304 -11.06 -8.74 -4.73
N TYR A 305 -10.32 -9.41 -5.59
CA TYR A 305 -9.48 -8.75 -6.59
C TYR A 305 -10.26 -7.85 -7.57
N PHE A 306 -11.56 -8.10 -7.77
CA PHE A 306 -12.43 -7.31 -8.64
C PHE A 306 -13.18 -6.20 -7.92
N LEU A 307 -12.92 -5.98 -6.61
CA LEU A 307 -13.62 -4.95 -5.84
C LEU A 307 -13.54 -3.57 -6.51
N GLN A 308 -12.37 -3.22 -6.97
CA GLN A 308 -12.10 -1.90 -7.56
C GLN A 308 -12.27 -1.88 -9.09
N SER A 309 -12.71 -2.98 -9.74
CA SER A 309 -12.90 -3.02 -11.20
C SER A 309 -13.96 -2.03 -11.70
N ALA A 310 -14.93 -1.66 -10.85
CA ALA A 310 -15.97 -0.68 -11.11
C ALA A 310 -15.85 0.57 -10.24
N PHE A 311 -14.64 0.87 -9.74
CA PHE A 311 -14.43 2.02 -8.85
C PHE A 311 -14.82 3.34 -9.53
N ASN A 312 -15.53 4.18 -8.79
CA ASN A 312 -15.96 5.51 -9.22
C ASN A 312 -16.22 6.39 -8.00
N TYR A 313 -16.29 7.69 -8.17
CA TYR A 313 -16.51 8.62 -7.04
C TYR A 313 -17.97 8.72 -6.57
N GLY A 314 -18.93 8.07 -7.23
CA GLY A 314 -20.34 8.09 -6.84
C GLY A 314 -20.66 7.13 -5.68
N ASN A 315 -20.25 5.88 -5.81
CA ASN A 315 -20.47 4.84 -4.79
C ASN A 315 -19.20 4.06 -4.41
N TYR A 316 -18.03 4.56 -4.82
CA TYR A 316 -16.70 3.99 -4.57
C TYR A 316 -16.60 2.53 -5.03
N GLU A 317 -16.60 1.59 -4.12
CA GLU A 317 -16.47 0.15 -4.36
C GLU A 317 -17.84 -0.58 -4.35
N GLY A 318 -18.95 0.12 -4.13
CA GLY A 318 -20.28 -0.50 -3.97
C GLY A 318 -20.69 -1.36 -5.17
N THR A 319 -20.49 -0.87 -6.40
CA THR A 319 -20.74 -1.67 -7.62
C THR A 319 -19.86 -2.92 -7.68
N GLY A 320 -18.58 -2.80 -7.30
CA GLY A 320 -17.66 -3.91 -7.23
C GLY A 320 -18.07 -4.94 -6.18
N TYR A 321 -18.57 -4.51 -5.03
CA TYR A 321 -19.10 -5.38 -3.99
C TYR A 321 -20.26 -6.24 -4.53
N ALA A 322 -21.25 -5.62 -5.15
CA ALA A 322 -22.38 -6.34 -5.77
C ALA A 322 -21.90 -7.33 -6.86
N TYR A 323 -20.91 -6.92 -7.68
CA TYR A 323 -20.30 -7.78 -8.70
C TYR A 323 -19.58 -9.00 -8.11
N ILE A 324 -18.86 -8.85 -7.00
CA ILE A 324 -18.18 -9.95 -6.30
C ILE A 324 -19.20 -10.94 -5.73
N MET A 325 -20.26 -10.43 -5.11
CA MET A 325 -21.28 -11.22 -4.44
C MET A 325 -22.25 -11.90 -5.41
N TYR A 326 -22.41 -11.40 -6.64
CA TYR A 326 -23.36 -11.88 -7.62
C TYR A 326 -23.41 -13.42 -7.77
N PRO A 327 -22.29 -14.19 -7.90
CA PRO A 327 -22.37 -15.63 -8.06
C PRO A 327 -22.92 -16.37 -6.84
N ALA A 328 -22.66 -15.85 -5.62
CA ALA A 328 -23.21 -16.41 -4.39
C ALA A 328 -24.70 -16.05 -4.25
N PHE A 329 -25.06 -14.78 -4.50
CA PHE A 329 -26.46 -14.34 -4.51
C PHE A 329 -27.30 -15.13 -5.50
N ARG A 330 -26.79 -15.43 -6.71
CA ARG A 330 -27.50 -16.24 -7.70
C ARG A 330 -27.76 -17.68 -7.25
N LYS A 331 -26.93 -18.21 -6.37
CA LYS A 331 -27.17 -19.53 -5.79
C LYS A 331 -28.24 -19.50 -4.71
N ILE A 332 -28.25 -18.46 -3.87
CA ILE A 332 -29.21 -18.26 -2.79
C ILE A 332 -30.57 -17.84 -3.38
N TYR A 333 -30.58 -16.80 -4.21
CA TYR A 333 -31.78 -16.25 -4.82
C TYR A 333 -32.00 -16.85 -6.20
N LYS A 334 -32.90 -17.84 -6.29
CA LYS A 334 -33.26 -18.48 -7.57
C LYS A 334 -34.15 -17.58 -8.42
N GLU A 335 -35.00 -16.76 -7.79
CA GLU A 335 -35.91 -15.81 -8.41
C GLU A 335 -35.16 -14.54 -8.82
N ASP A 336 -35.38 -14.09 -10.06
CA ASP A 336 -34.69 -12.92 -10.60
C ASP A 336 -35.05 -11.62 -9.85
N GLU A 337 -36.29 -11.48 -9.36
CA GLU A 337 -36.73 -10.29 -8.61
C GLU A 337 -35.94 -10.13 -7.30
N ARG A 338 -35.84 -11.18 -6.49
CA ARG A 338 -35.05 -11.17 -5.25
C ARG A 338 -33.56 -10.94 -5.51
N LEU A 339 -33.04 -11.47 -6.62
CA LEU A 339 -31.66 -11.23 -7.01
C LEU A 339 -31.42 -9.76 -7.40
N LYS A 340 -32.37 -9.14 -8.11
CA LYS A 340 -32.30 -7.70 -8.45
C LYS A 340 -32.27 -6.86 -7.19
N GLU A 341 -33.18 -7.07 -6.26
CA GLU A 341 -33.25 -6.36 -4.96
C GLU A 341 -31.92 -6.49 -4.21
N ALA A 342 -31.42 -7.74 -4.07
CA ALA A 342 -30.16 -8.00 -3.38
C ALA A 342 -28.97 -7.29 -4.04
N LEU A 343 -28.91 -7.21 -5.37
CA LEU A 343 -27.85 -6.49 -6.08
C LEU A 343 -27.97 -4.99 -5.90
N GLU A 344 -29.18 -4.41 -6.03
CA GLU A 344 -29.42 -2.98 -5.84
C GLU A 344 -29.03 -2.52 -4.44
N ASP A 345 -29.46 -3.24 -3.42
CA ASP A 345 -29.15 -2.97 -2.02
C ASP A 345 -27.66 -3.01 -1.71
N ASN A 346 -26.90 -3.80 -2.47
CA ASN A 346 -25.46 -3.92 -2.27
C ASN A 346 -24.60 -3.03 -3.17
N MET A 347 -25.23 -2.20 -4.02
CA MET A 347 -24.56 -1.17 -4.83
C MET A 347 -24.46 0.19 -4.12
N GLU A 348 -24.89 0.32 -2.87
CA GLU A 348 -24.71 1.53 -2.06
C GLU A 348 -23.22 1.87 -1.88
N PHE A 349 -22.94 3.07 -1.34
CA PHE A 349 -21.58 3.48 -0.98
C PHE A 349 -20.88 2.43 -0.12
N PHE A 350 -19.71 2.01 -0.57
CA PHE A 350 -18.87 1.05 0.15
C PHE A 350 -17.40 1.34 -0.12
N CYS A 351 -16.57 1.28 0.92
CA CYS A 351 -15.12 1.50 0.82
C CYS A 351 -14.40 0.74 1.93
N THR A 352 -13.57 -0.24 1.58
CA THR A 352 -12.76 -1.00 2.53
C THR A 352 -11.48 -1.49 1.89
N ASN A 353 -10.56 -2.06 2.68
CA ASN A 353 -9.37 -2.68 2.10
C ASN A 353 -9.73 -4.02 1.42
N PRO A 354 -9.42 -4.22 0.12
CA PRO A 354 -9.77 -5.43 -0.63
C PRO A 354 -9.23 -6.73 -0.02
N ASN A 355 -8.17 -6.68 0.79
CA ASN A 355 -7.57 -7.86 1.38
C ASN A 355 -8.30 -8.34 2.63
N PHE A 356 -8.99 -7.43 3.34
CA PHE A 356 -9.83 -7.74 4.50
C PHE A 356 -11.31 -7.87 4.15
N LEU A 357 -11.72 -7.47 2.94
CA LEU A 357 -13.08 -7.65 2.43
C LEU A 357 -13.64 -9.06 2.63
N PRO A 358 -12.86 -10.16 2.48
CA PRO A 358 -13.37 -11.51 2.67
C PRO A 358 -13.99 -11.78 4.05
N ILE A 359 -13.63 -11.04 5.09
CA ILE A 359 -14.34 -11.10 6.39
C ILE A 359 -15.79 -10.66 6.21
N ILE A 360 -15.98 -9.47 5.63
CA ILE A 360 -17.33 -8.88 5.44
C ILE A 360 -18.18 -9.76 4.52
N THR A 361 -17.62 -10.19 3.38
CA THR A 361 -18.38 -11.01 2.43
C THR A 361 -18.75 -12.37 2.99
N SER A 362 -17.86 -13.00 3.77
CA SER A 362 -18.16 -14.28 4.40
C SER A 362 -19.20 -14.16 5.50
N LEU A 363 -19.12 -13.13 6.37
CA LEU A 363 -20.15 -12.85 7.35
C LEU A 363 -21.50 -12.57 6.70
N HIS A 364 -21.53 -11.72 5.66
CA HIS A 364 -22.73 -11.42 4.90
C HIS A 364 -23.40 -12.70 4.37
N LEU A 365 -22.61 -13.62 3.76
CA LEU A 365 -23.14 -14.87 3.24
C LEU A 365 -23.65 -15.81 4.35
N VAL A 366 -22.95 -15.88 5.49
CA VAL A 366 -23.41 -16.67 6.66
C VAL A 366 -24.73 -16.11 7.20
N MET A 367 -24.85 -14.79 7.34
CA MET A 367 -26.09 -14.15 7.81
C MET A 367 -27.24 -14.37 6.84
N LEU A 368 -26.99 -14.31 5.53
CA LEU A 368 -28.02 -14.63 4.52
C LEU A 368 -28.50 -16.08 4.60
N GLU A 369 -27.58 -17.04 4.79
CA GLU A 369 -27.95 -18.46 4.97
C GLU A 369 -28.71 -18.72 6.28
N ASN A 370 -28.53 -17.85 7.29
CA ASN A 370 -29.26 -17.89 8.55
C ASN A 370 -30.56 -17.04 8.52
N GLU A 371 -30.98 -16.58 7.34
CA GLU A 371 -32.20 -15.77 7.14
C GLU A 371 -32.22 -14.48 8.00
N THR A 372 -31.04 -13.90 8.29
CA THR A 372 -30.93 -12.65 9.05
C THR A 372 -31.59 -11.50 8.29
N PRO A 373 -32.31 -10.60 8.96
CA PRO A 373 -32.94 -9.44 8.33
C PRO A 373 -31.95 -8.59 7.50
N PRO A 374 -32.30 -8.13 6.29
CA PRO A 374 -31.40 -7.37 5.42
C PRO A 374 -30.82 -6.12 6.08
N GLU A 375 -31.56 -5.44 6.96
CA GLU A 375 -31.11 -4.23 7.66
C GLU A 375 -29.99 -4.51 8.67
N GLU A 376 -29.99 -5.67 9.32
CA GLU A 376 -28.92 -6.10 10.21
C GLU A 376 -27.64 -6.39 9.42
N ILE A 377 -27.76 -7.04 8.25
CA ILE A 377 -26.64 -7.31 7.35
C ILE A 377 -26.02 -6.00 6.84
N LYS A 378 -26.86 -5.02 6.45
CA LYS A 378 -26.42 -3.68 6.04
C LYS A 378 -25.71 -2.94 7.19
N SER A 379 -26.26 -3.04 8.39
CA SER A 379 -25.67 -2.42 9.58
C SER A 379 -24.29 -2.98 9.87
N LEU A 380 -24.14 -4.31 9.87
CA LEU A 380 -22.85 -4.98 10.05
C LEU A 380 -21.84 -4.59 8.96
N LYS A 381 -22.26 -4.60 7.70
CA LYS A 381 -21.43 -4.19 6.56
C LYS A 381 -20.87 -2.77 6.75
N ARG A 382 -21.74 -1.82 7.17
CA ARG A 382 -21.33 -0.42 7.43
C ARG A 382 -20.43 -0.30 8.66
N ALA A 383 -20.69 -1.06 9.72
CA ALA A 383 -19.88 -1.05 10.93
C ALA A 383 -18.47 -1.57 10.72
N LEU A 384 -18.29 -2.59 9.86
CA LEU A 384 -16.99 -3.22 9.62
C LEU A 384 -16.16 -2.54 8.53
N MET A 385 -16.77 -1.81 7.57
CA MET A 385 -16.02 -1.28 6.42
C MET A 385 -14.90 -0.31 6.83
N GLY A 386 -15.14 0.58 7.77
CA GLY A 386 -14.16 1.57 8.24
C GLY A 386 -12.99 0.95 9.02
N PRO A 387 -13.25 0.20 10.10
CA PRO A 387 -12.20 -0.48 10.87
C PRO A 387 -11.32 -1.40 10.00
N LEU A 388 -11.92 -2.23 9.14
CA LEU A 388 -11.17 -3.14 8.28
C LEU A 388 -10.40 -2.41 7.16
N ALA A 389 -10.87 -1.24 6.71
CA ALA A 389 -10.09 -0.38 5.83
C ALA A 389 -8.80 0.09 6.54
N GLY A 390 -8.92 0.66 7.75
CA GLY A 390 -7.77 1.18 8.50
C GLY A 390 -6.74 0.11 8.87
N ILE A 391 -7.21 -1.06 9.31
CA ILE A 391 -6.33 -2.20 9.64
C ILE A 391 -5.66 -2.73 8.37
N GLY A 392 -6.44 -2.90 7.31
CA GLY A 392 -5.93 -3.40 6.04
C GLY A 392 -4.87 -2.50 5.44
N ASP A 393 -5.08 -1.18 5.46
CA ASP A 393 -4.10 -0.22 4.98
C ASP A 393 -2.84 -0.22 5.85
N SER A 394 -2.99 -0.29 7.19
CA SER A 394 -1.86 -0.37 8.12
C SER A 394 -0.99 -1.60 7.85
N LEU A 395 -1.59 -2.77 7.68
CA LEU A 395 -0.86 -4.01 7.45
C LEU A 395 -0.31 -4.10 6.03
N VAL A 396 -1.14 -3.84 5.02
CA VAL A 396 -0.76 -4.08 3.62
C VAL A 396 0.05 -2.93 3.04
N GLN A 397 -0.44 -1.69 3.15
CA GLN A 397 0.20 -0.54 2.51
C GLN A 397 1.39 0.02 3.30
N PHE A 398 1.36 -0.07 4.64
CA PHE A 398 2.39 0.54 5.48
C PHE A 398 3.39 -0.46 6.07
N CYS A 399 3.10 -1.77 6.03
CA CYS A 399 4.01 -2.79 6.52
C CYS A 399 4.47 -3.72 5.39
N LEU A 400 3.58 -4.52 4.80
CA LEU A 400 3.97 -5.57 3.84
C LEU A 400 4.51 -5.00 2.52
N ALA A 401 3.82 -4.01 1.93
CA ALA A 401 4.24 -3.46 0.65
C ALA A 401 5.60 -2.72 0.75
N PRO A 402 5.85 -1.84 1.74
CA PRO A 402 7.18 -1.27 1.95
C PRO A 402 8.26 -2.31 2.20
N LEU A 403 8.00 -3.32 3.01
CA LEU A 403 8.96 -4.37 3.32
C LEU A 403 9.40 -5.13 2.06
N PHE A 404 8.44 -5.68 1.30
CA PHE A 404 8.76 -6.48 0.12
C PHE A 404 9.29 -5.63 -1.04
N SER A 405 8.76 -4.41 -1.24
CA SER A 405 9.25 -3.53 -2.30
C SER A 405 10.67 -3.05 -2.03
N THR A 406 11.05 -2.84 -0.78
CA THR A 406 12.40 -2.41 -0.43
C THR A 406 13.42 -3.53 -0.61
N ILE A 407 13.07 -4.76 -0.17
CA ILE A 407 13.92 -5.92 -0.45
C ILE A 407 14.09 -6.10 -1.97
N GLY A 408 12.98 -6.00 -2.71
CA GLY A 408 13.00 -6.07 -4.17
C GLY A 408 13.83 -4.95 -4.81
N ALA A 409 13.72 -3.72 -4.30
CA ALA A 409 14.50 -2.57 -4.79
C ALA A 409 15.99 -2.72 -4.48
N SER A 410 16.36 -3.24 -3.32
CA SER A 410 17.77 -3.54 -3.00
C SER A 410 18.37 -4.54 -3.97
N LEU A 411 17.69 -5.66 -4.22
CA LEU A 411 18.14 -6.65 -5.21
C LEU A 411 18.23 -6.07 -6.63
N ALA A 412 17.31 -5.17 -6.99
CA ALA A 412 17.29 -4.53 -8.29
C ALA A 412 18.43 -3.49 -8.46
N GLN A 413 18.84 -2.80 -7.38
CA GLN A 413 20.01 -1.92 -7.40
C GLN A 413 21.30 -2.70 -7.69
N ASP A 414 21.39 -3.95 -7.26
CA ASP A 414 22.49 -4.86 -7.59
C ASP A 414 22.37 -5.46 -9.01
N GLY A 415 21.43 -4.98 -9.83
CA GLY A 415 21.19 -5.43 -11.20
C GLY A 415 20.46 -6.78 -11.32
N MET A 416 19.91 -7.29 -10.22
CA MET A 416 19.25 -8.61 -10.20
C MET A 416 17.76 -8.50 -10.55
N ILE A 417 17.34 -9.17 -11.63
CA ILE A 417 15.92 -9.30 -12.01
C ILE A 417 15.09 -10.01 -10.92
N LEU A 418 15.78 -10.72 -10.03
CA LEU A 418 15.13 -11.36 -8.88
C LEU A 418 14.39 -10.35 -7.99
N GLY A 419 14.80 -9.08 -7.98
CA GLY A 419 14.15 -8.02 -7.20
C GLY A 419 12.66 -7.85 -7.51
N PRO A 420 12.27 -7.46 -8.74
CA PRO A 420 10.86 -7.36 -9.12
C PRO A 420 10.10 -8.68 -9.02
N VAL A 421 10.73 -9.81 -9.36
CA VAL A 421 10.13 -11.14 -9.27
C VAL A 421 9.82 -11.51 -7.81
N PHE A 422 10.79 -11.33 -6.91
CA PHE A 422 10.61 -11.54 -5.47
C PHE A 422 9.46 -10.68 -4.94
N PHE A 423 9.48 -9.38 -5.26
CA PHE A 423 8.44 -8.47 -4.82
C PHE A 423 7.05 -8.96 -5.23
N LEU A 424 6.84 -9.29 -6.51
CA LEU A 424 5.54 -9.75 -6.99
C LEU A 424 5.11 -11.06 -6.34
N LEU A 425 6.00 -12.03 -6.25
CA LEU A 425 5.68 -13.35 -5.69
C LEU A 425 5.42 -13.29 -4.18
N ALA A 426 6.29 -12.64 -3.42
CA ALA A 426 6.16 -12.53 -1.97
C ALA A 426 4.90 -11.73 -1.59
N GLN A 427 4.71 -10.56 -2.20
CA GLN A 427 3.55 -9.70 -1.94
C GLN A 427 2.24 -10.43 -2.27
N ASN A 428 2.10 -10.96 -3.48
CA ASN A 428 0.84 -11.58 -3.90
C ASN A 428 0.56 -12.90 -3.18
N SER A 429 1.58 -13.72 -2.87
CA SER A 429 1.40 -14.93 -2.06
C SER A 429 0.88 -14.60 -0.65
N CYS A 430 1.44 -13.56 -0.03
CA CYS A 430 0.98 -13.07 1.26
C CYS A 430 -0.48 -12.57 1.19
N LEU A 431 -0.84 -11.79 0.15
CA LEU A 431 -2.19 -11.26 -0.02
C LEU A 431 -3.24 -12.34 -0.31
N VAL A 432 -2.90 -13.35 -1.11
CA VAL A 432 -3.79 -14.51 -1.34
C VAL A 432 -4.03 -15.27 -0.04
N SER A 433 -2.95 -15.53 0.71
CA SER A 433 -3.05 -16.21 2.01
C SER A 433 -3.90 -15.43 3.00
N LEU A 434 -3.71 -14.11 3.07
CA LEU A 434 -4.50 -13.21 3.92
C LEU A 434 -5.99 -13.23 3.55
N LYS A 435 -6.34 -13.15 2.26
CA LYS A 435 -7.73 -13.24 1.79
C LYS A 435 -8.40 -14.55 2.19
N LEU A 436 -7.68 -15.67 2.07
CA LEU A 436 -8.21 -16.99 2.44
C LEU A 436 -8.35 -17.16 3.96
N LEU A 437 -7.41 -16.62 4.74
CA LEU A 437 -7.52 -16.58 6.20
C LEU A 437 -8.70 -15.73 6.64
N CYS A 438 -8.85 -14.52 6.10
CA CYS A 438 -9.99 -13.63 6.36
C CYS A 438 -11.33 -14.29 6.02
N CYS A 439 -11.39 -15.03 4.91
CA CYS A 439 -12.57 -15.82 4.54
C CYS A 439 -12.90 -16.89 5.60
N SER A 440 -11.87 -17.61 6.05
CA SER A 440 -12.05 -18.66 7.06
C SER A 440 -12.50 -18.09 8.40
N TRP A 441 -11.96 -16.93 8.79
CA TRP A 441 -12.38 -16.22 9.99
C TRP A 441 -13.83 -15.75 9.88
N GLY A 442 -14.20 -15.02 8.82
CA GLY A 442 -15.57 -14.56 8.62
C GLY A 442 -16.59 -15.69 8.60
N HIS A 443 -16.24 -16.85 8.02
CA HIS A 443 -17.13 -18.02 8.00
C HIS A 443 -17.29 -18.69 9.39
N ARG A 444 -16.24 -18.70 10.24
CA ARG A 444 -16.27 -19.34 11.56
C ARG A 444 -16.89 -18.47 12.64
N LEU A 445 -16.72 -17.15 12.53
CA LEU A 445 -17.04 -16.21 13.60
C LEU A 445 -18.53 -16.00 13.80
N GLY A 446 -19.36 -16.11 12.74
CA GLY A 446 -20.78 -15.79 12.86
C GLY A 446 -21.04 -14.35 13.35
N SER A 447 -22.27 -14.01 13.70
CA SER A 447 -22.67 -12.64 14.05
C SER A 447 -22.28 -12.19 15.48
N SER A 448 -21.85 -13.09 16.36
CA SER A 448 -21.70 -12.81 17.80
C SER A 448 -20.31 -12.30 18.25
N ILE A 449 -19.35 -12.06 17.32
CA ILE A 449 -17.94 -11.85 17.69
C ILE A 449 -17.32 -10.57 17.11
N VAL A 450 -18.13 -9.61 16.68
CA VAL A 450 -17.64 -8.36 16.06
C VAL A 450 -16.74 -7.57 17.03
N GLU A 451 -17.08 -7.48 18.30
CA GLU A 451 -16.30 -6.75 19.32
C GLU A 451 -14.96 -7.44 19.62
N SER A 452 -14.96 -8.76 19.80
CA SER A 452 -13.74 -9.56 20.00
C SER A 452 -12.80 -9.51 18.77
N LEU A 453 -13.38 -9.50 17.57
CA LEU A 453 -12.61 -9.34 16.33
C LEU A 453 -11.94 -7.97 16.26
N HIS A 454 -12.67 -6.90 16.63
CA HIS A 454 -12.14 -5.53 16.60
C HIS A 454 -10.92 -5.39 17.52
N ALA A 455 -11.00 -5.85 18.76
CA ALA A 455 -9.89 -5.79 19.72
C ALA A 455 -8.65 -6.56 19.24
N LYS A 456 -8.82 -7.79 18.76
CA LYS A 456 -7.68 -8.58 18.22
C LYS A 456 -7.07 -7.95 16.97
N MET A 457 -7.89 -7.38 16.09
CA MET A 457 -7.40 -6.73 14.88
C MET A 457 -6.68 -5.40 15.21
N GLU A 458 -7.07 -4.70 16.26
CA GLU A 458 -6.36 -3.51 16.72
C GLU A 458 -4.96 -3.88 17.22
N GLN A 459 -4.80 -4.95 17.99
CA GLN A 459 -3.50 -5.46 18.45
C GLN A 459 -2.59 -5.82 17.27
N VAL A 460 -3.12 -6.54 16.26
CA VAL A 460 -2.36 -6.87 15.03
C VAL A 460 -1.93 -5.60 14.29
N SER A 461 -2.81 -4.60 14.19
CA SER A 461 -2.48 -3.31 13.56
C SER A 461 -1.40 -2.56 14.33
N GLU A 462 -1.39 -2.62 15.66
CA GLU A 462 -0.35 -2.01 16.48
C GLU A 462 1.03 -2.66 16.26
N VAL A 463 1.09 -4.00 16.28
CA VAL A 463 2.32 -4.76 15.99
C VAL A 463 2.84 -4.44 14.59
N ALA A 464 1.96 -4.45 13.59
CA ALA A 464 2.31 -4.07 12.22
C ALA A 464 2.81 -2.62 12.14
N GLY A 465 2.21 -1.71 12.92
CA GLY A 465 2.64 -0.32 13.04
C GLY A 465 4.05 -0.16 13.61
N MET A 466 4.39 -0.93 14.66
CA MET A 466 5.74 -0.93 15.26
C MET A 466 6.79 -1.43 14.25
N ILE A 467 6.52 -2.56 13.59
CA ILE A 467 7.40 -3.14 12.58
C ILE A 467 7.59 -2.13 11.42
N GLY A 468 6.50 -1.64 10.87
CA GLY A 468 6.52 -0.73 9.73
C GLY A 468 7.29 0.56 10.03
N VAL A 469 7.06 1.19 11.18
CA VAL A 469 7.78 2.40 11.59
C VAL A 469 9.28 2.14 11.74
N THR A 470 9.68 1.01 12.35
CA THR A 470 11.09 0.64 12.50
C THR A 470 11.77 0.47 11.15
N VAL A 471 11.13 -0.27 10.25
CA VAL A 471 11.64 -0.51 8.89
C VAL A 471 11.76 0.80 8.11
N ILE A 472 10.71 1.61 8.05
CA ILE A 472 10.71 2.86 7.27
C ILE A 472 11.75 3.86 7.82
N ALA A 473 11.92 3.95 9.14
CA ALA A 473 12.96 4.79 9.72
C ALA A 473 14.37 4.32 9.32
N GLY A 474 14.63 3.02 9.33
CA GLY A 474 15.88 2.45 8.82
C GLY A 474 16.09 2.71 7.32
N LEU A 475 15.04 2.58 6.50
CA LEU A 475 15.08 2.84 5.07
C LEU A 475 15.43 4.28 4.73
N THR A 476 14.96 5.24 5.54
CA THR A 476 15.30 6.66 5.39
C THR A 476 16.83 6.85 5.39
N VAL A 477 17.52 6.14 6.26
CA VAL A 477 18.99 6.21 6.40
C VAL A 477 19.70 5.53 5.23
N SER A 478 19.16 4.41 4.75
CA SER A 478 19.78 3.61 3.69
C SER A 478 19.65 4.22 2.29
N PHE A 479 18.50 4.84 2.00
CA PHE A 479 18.11 5.15 0.61
C PHE A 479 17.97 6.64 0.30
N VAL A 480 17.85 7.52 1.27
CA VAL A 480 17.95 8.96 1.03
C VAL A 480 19.42 9.32 0.94
N LYS A 481 19.85 9.80 -0.21
CA LYS A 481 21.24 10.17 -0.44
C LYS A 481 21.37 11.68 -0.51
N ILE A 482 22.01 12.25 0.51
CA ILE A 482 22.38 13.66 0.60
C ILE A 482 23.78 13.69 1.18
N THR A 483 24.74 14.12 0.38
CA THR A 483 26.13 14.28 0.78
C THR A 483 26.57 15.73 0.58
N THR A 484 27.62 16.14 1.28
CA THR A 484 28.24 17.45 1.05
C THR A 484 29.67 17.29 0.55
N PRO A 485 30.02 17.91 -0.61
CA PRO A 485 31.39 17.91 -1.10
C PRO A 485 32.28 18.94 -0.38
N LEU A 486 31.74 19.70 0.57
CA LEU A 486 32.50 20.73 1.29
C LEU A 486 33.67 20.10 2.05
N ALA A 487 34.84 20.64 1.82
CA ALA A 487 36.08 20.26 2.50
C ALA A 487 36.89 21.49 2.90
N TYR A 488 37.45 21.47 4.08
CA TYR A 488 38.38 22.49 4.55
C TYR A 488 39.80 22.00 4.37
N THR A 489 40.61 22.77 3.62
CA THR A 489 41.99 22.44 3.37
C THR A 489 42.87 23.37 4.21
N ALA A 490 43.68 22.82 5.12
CA ALA A 490 44.63 23.55 5.94
C ALA A 490 46.06 23.15 5.55
N SER A 491 46.91 24.14 5.36
CA SER A 491 48.34 23.88 5.19
C SER A 491 48.96 23.78 6.58
N LEU A 492 49.55 22.65 6.91
CA LEU A 492 50.27 22.42 8.14
C LEU A 492 51.66 23.08 8.08
N PRO A 493 52.25 23.42 9.23
CA PRO A 493 53.58 24.01 9.28
C PRO A 493 54.68 23.21 8.58
N ASP A 494 54.47 21.92 8.44
CA ASP A 494 55.40 20.96 7.79
C ASP A 494 55.25 20.88 6.26
N GLY A 495 54.46 21.78 5.65
CA GLY A 495 54.17 21.77 4.22
C GLY A 495 53.21 20.71 3.75
N GLN A 496 52.65 19.87 4.63
CA GLN A 496 51.61 18.92 4.33
C GLN A 496 50.24 19.62 4.27
N VAL A 497 49.44 19.19 3.31
CA VAL A 497 48.06 19.69 3.15
C VAL A 497 47.11 18.69 3.82
N SER A 498 46.47 19.11 4.90
CA SER A 498 45.42 18.35 5.56
C SER A 498 44.06 18.80 5.03
N THR A 499 43.33 17.87 4.43
CA THR A 499 41.95 18.13 3.95
C THR A 499 40.95 17.45 4.87
N VAL A 500 40.12 18.24 5.53
CA VAL A 500 39.07 17.75 6.39
C VAL A 500 37.74 17.85 5.66
N SER A 501 37.12 16.72 5.38
CA SER A 501 35.80 16.64 4.76
C SER A 501 34.71 16.94 5.80
N VAL A 502 33.80 17.86 5.47
CA VAL A 502 32.63 18.17 6.32
C VAL A 502 31.72 16.96 6.43
N GLN A 503 31.59 16.17 5.36
CA GLN A 503 30.82 14.91 5.39
C GLN A 503 31.36 13.96 6.46
N ASN A 504 32.68 13.74 6.51
CA ASN A 504 33.28 12.85 7.49
C ASN A 504 33.08 13.35 8.92
N MET A 505 33.09 14.67 9.13
CA MET A 505 32.80 15.26 10.45
C MET A 505 31.33 15.01 10.86
N LEU A 506 30.39 15.19 9.95
CA LEU A 506 28.98 14.93 10.21
C LEU A 506 28.74 13.46 10.51
N ASP A 507 29.33 12.56 9.73
CA ASP A 507 29.19 11.11 9.90
C ASP A 507 29.86 10.60 11.20
N ALA A 508 30.90 11.28 11.68
CA ALA A 508 31.50 10.99 12.99
C ALA A 508 30.58 11.36 14.16
N VAL A 509 29.73 12.38 14.01
CA VAL A 509 28.72 12.75 15.02
C VAL A 509 27.52 11.82 14.94
N ALA A 510 26.96 11.67 13.74
CA ALA A 510 25.84 10.78 13.48
C ALA A 510 25.85 10.35 12.01
N PRO A 511 26.07 9.07 11.69
CA PRO A 511 26.08 8.60 10.32
C PRO A 511 24.78 8.90 9.60
N ASN A 512 24.89 9.37 8.34
CA ASN A 512 23.75 9.77 7.52
C ASN A 512 22.85 10.86 8.16
N LEU A 513 23.47 11.81 8.88
CA LEU A 513 22.74 12.89 9.57
C LEU A 513 21.94 13.77 8.60
N LEU A 514 22.51 14.15 7.46
CA LEU A 514 21.83 15.01 6.47
C LEU A 514 20.55 14.35 5.90
N PRO A 515 20.56 13.10 5.47
CA PRO A 515 19.34 12.37 5.11
C PRO A 515 18.27 12.35 6.22
N ALA A 516 18.68 12.08 7.47
CA ALA A 516 17.77 12.01 8.60
C ALA A 516 17.14 13.38 8.90
N LEU A 517 17.92 14.44 8.94
CA LEU A 517 17.44 15.82 9.17
C LEU A 517 16.51 16.28 8.06
N TYR A 518 16.86 16.01 6.80
CA TYR A 518 16.03 16.40 5.68
C TYR A 518 14.68 15.66 5.71
N THR A 519 14.69 14.36 5.96
CA THR A 519 13.44 13.58 6.11
C THR A 519 12.61 14.06 7.31
N GLY A 520 13.27 14.41 8.41
CA GLY A 520 12.64 15.03 9.58
C GLY A 520 11.98 16.37 9.25
N LEU A 521 12.63 17.21 8.44
CA LEU A 521 12.07 18.46 7.93
C LEU A 521 10.81 18.20 7.08
N VAL A 522 10.91 17.29 6.13
CA VAL A 522 9.77 16.91 5.28
C VAL A 522 8.62 16.36 6.12
N PHE A 523 8.90 15.49 7.09
CA PHE A 523 7.92 14.98 8.05
C PHE A 523 7.23 16.13 8.83
N TYR A 524 7.99 17.10 9.32
CA TYR A 524 7.44 18.29 9.99
C TYR A 524 6.52 19.09 9.07
N LEU A 525 6.94 19.33 7.82
CA LEU A 525 6.14 20.06 6.84
C LEU A 525 4.82 19.34 6.54
N ILE A 526 4.83 18.02 6.48
CA ILE A 526 3.63 17.21 6.30
C ILE A 526 2.74 17.25 7.56
N LYS A 527 3.30 16.87 8.71
CA LYS A 527 2.54 16.64 9.95
C LYS A 527 1.99 17.93 10.55
N VAL A 528 2.81 18.99 10.59
CA VAL A 528 2.51 20.26 11.27
C VAL A 528 1.97 21.30 10.28
N ARG A 529 2.67 21.51 9.16
CA ARG A 529 2.31 22.54 8.18
C ARG A 529 1.28 22.08 7.15
N LYS A 530 0.93 20.79 7.12
CA LYS A 530 -0.06 20.19 6.20
C LYS A 530 0.25 20.47 4.72
N TRP A 531 1.53 20.45 4.37
CA TRP A 531 1.92 20.61 2.98
C TRP A 531 1.50 19.41 2.15
N ASN A 532 1.03 19.67 0.93
CA ASN A 532 0.72 18.61 -0.03
C ASN A 532 1.99 18.13 -0.75
N VAL A 533 1.91 16.97 -1.37
CA VAL A 533 3.02 16.30 -2.07
C VAL A 533 3.65 17.20 -3.13
N TYR A 534 2.85 17.95 -3.89
CA TYR A 534 3.34 18.82 -4.96
C TYR A 534 4.26 19.94 -4.44
N LYS A 535 3.90 20.56 -3.30
CA LYS A 535 4.74 21.57 -2.64
C LYS A 535 6.05 20.97 -2.13
N LEU A 536 6.00 19.75 -1.60
CA LEU A 536 7.20 19.06 -1.10
C LEU A 536 8.14 18.68 -2.23
N VAL A 537 7.63 18.16 -3.33
CA VAL A 537 8.44 17.86 -4.51
C VAL A 537 9.02 19.14 -5.11
N GLY A 538 8.22 20.19 -5.27
CA GLY A 538 8.71 21.48 -5.73
C GLY A 538 9.82 22.04 -4.83
N LEU A 539 9.67 21.95 -3.50
CA LEU A 539 10.71 22.32 -2.55
C LEU A 539 11.97 21.47 -2.72
N THR A 540 11.82 20.14 -2.79
CA THR A 540 12.95 19.20 -2.95
C THR A 540 13.74 19.49 -4.21
N VAL A 541 13.03 19.68 -5.32
CA VAL A 541 13.67 19.99 -6.62
C VAL A 541 14.38 21.36 -6.54
N ALA A 542 13.74 22.38 -6.00
CA ALA A 542 14.35 23.69 -5.85
C ALA A 542 15.59 23.66 -4.92
N VAL A 543 15.49 23.00 -3.77
CA VAL A 543 16.60 22.84 -2.81
C VAL A 543 17.74 22.05 -3.44
N GLY A 544 17.44 20.91 -4.10
CA GLY A 544 18.45 20.10 -4.78
C GLY A 544 19.21 20.88 -5.84
N ILE A 545 18.49 21.60 -6.70
CA ILE A 545 19.12 22.40 -7.77
C ILE A 545 19.93 23.56 -7.17
N VAL A 546 19.37 24.34 -6.25
CA VAL A 546 20.05 25.51 -5.70
C VAL A 546 21.28 25.11 -4.90
N LEU A 547 21.16 24.17 -3.97
CA LEU A 547 22.29 23.77 -3.13
C LEU A 547 23.37 23.03 -3.93
N SER A 548 23.00 22.29 -4.96
CA SER A 548 23.98 21.66 -5.87
C SER A 548 24.72 22.71 -6.72
N ALA A 549 24.00 23.73 -7.24
CA ALA A 549 24.62 24.82 -8.00
C ALA A 549 25.64 25.61 -7.19
N PHE A 550 25.43 25.75 -5.87
CA PHE A 550 26.40 26.36 -4.96
C PHE A 550 27.46 25.38 -4.43
N GLY A 551 27.46 24.11 -4.85
CA GLY A 551 28.41 23.10 -4.38
C GLY A 551 28.27 22.76 -2.89
N ILE A 552 27.10 22.98 -2.29
CA ILE A 552 26.82 22.69 -0.88
C ILE A 552 26.45 21.22 -0.70
N ILE A 553 25.67 20.67 -1.64
CA ILE A 553 25.29 19.25 -1.67
C ILE A 553 25.59 18.65 -3.04
N GLY A 554 25.86 17.34 -3.05
CA GLY A 554 26.20 16.60 -4.27
C GLY A 554 25.86 15.12 -4.18
#